data_2450c4513e0a1a30c737efd3583e2fb6
#
_entry.id   2450c4513e0a1a30c737efd3583e2fb6
#
_cell.length_a   1.000
_cell.length_b   1.000
_cell.length_c   1.000
_cell.angle_alpha   90.00
_cell.angle_beta   90.00
_cell.angle_gamma   90.00
#
_symmetry.space_group_name_H-M   'P 1'
#
loop_
_entity.id
_entity.type
_entity.pdbx_description
1 polymer ?
#
loop_
_entity_poly.entity_id
_entity_poly.type
_entity_poly.pdbx_seq_one_letter_code
_entity_poly.pdbx_strand_id
1 'polypeptide(L)'
;CSLFSCKKRYDMIEIPKQFFVAGTDTGIGKSLVSAMLMSSLDATYWKPIQSGLDEETDSEFVQRVSEVDDSKIIEERWRLTAPMSPHASADIDGVSIGLNDFRLPQFTTRHMIVEGAGGLLVPINWQHTMLDLIDHLGLPVLLVAKSGLGTLNHTLLSLKALRDRSITVFGVILSGTYHDSNRETLRHFGELSIYEVGHLISINRK
;
A
#
# COMPACT_ATOMS: atom_id res chain seq x y z
N CYS A 1 13.86 -30.59 33.99
CA CYS A 1 13.41 -29.18 33.76
C CYS A 1 14.15 -28.64 32.56
N SER A 2 13.56 -28.71 31.35
CA SER A 2 14.13 -28.15 30.13
C SER A 2 13.45 -26.85 29.85
N LEU A 3 14.22 -25.78 29.93
CA LEU A 3 13.84 -24.44 29.51
C LEU A 3 13.63 -24.47 27.99
N PHE A 4 12.39 -24.40 27.56
CA PHE A 4 12.04 -24.13 26.15
C PHE A 4 12.45 -22.70 25.81
N SER A 5 13.60 -22.55 25.18
CA SER A 5 14.01 -21.34 24.51
C SER A 5 13.12 -21.17 23.27
N CYS A 6 12.04 -20.42 23.40
CA CYS A 6 11.24 -19.97 22.27
C CYS A 6 12.02 -18.85 21.54
N LYS A 7 12.96 -19.25 20.67
CA LYS A 7 13.50 -18.33 19.66
C LYS A 7 12.35 -17.99 18.70
N LYS A 8 11.71 -16.83 18.88
CA LYS A 8 10.86 -16.24 17.84
C LYS A 8 11.71 -16.14 16.57
N ARG A 9 11.54 -17.06 15.64
CA ARG A 9 11.97 -16.86 14.26
C ARG A 9 11.12 -15.69 13.73
N TYR A 10 11.72 -14.55 13.60
CA TYR A 10 11.18 -13.51 12.71
C TYR A 10 11.37 -14.07 11.30
N ASP A 11 10.28 -14.50 10.69
CA ASP A 11 10.30 -14.84 9.27
C ASP A 11 10.71 -13.59 8.53
N MET A 12 11.91 -13.61 7.92
CA MET A 12 12.39 -12.53 7.10
C MET A 12 11.48 -12.44 5.87
N ILE A 13 10.84 -11.30 5.64
CA ILE A 13 10.14 -11.06 4.39
C ILE A 13 11.18 -10.95 3.28
N GLU A 14 11.03 -11.76 2.25
CA GLU A 14 11.69 -11.48 0.97
C GLU A 14 10.87 -10.40 0.26
N ILE A 15 11.44 -9.19 0.18
CA ILE A 15 10.79 -8.05 -0.46
C ILE A 15 10.95 -8.17 -1.97
N PRO A 16 9.85 -8.24 -2.75
CA PRO A 16 9.91 -8.32 -4.19
C PRO A 16 10.61 -7.10 -4.82
N LYS A 17 11.18 -7.28 -6.01
CA LYS A 17 11.83 -6.17 -6.75
C LYS A 17 10.84 -5.03 -7.05
N GLN A 18 9.59 -5.39 -7.36
CA GLN A 18 8.49 -4.47 -7.61
C GLN A 18 7.28 -4.97 -6.84
N PHE A 19 6.55 -4.08 -6.18
CA PHE A 19 5.36 -4.46 -5.46
C PHE A 19 4.38 -3.30 -5.30
N PHE A 20 3.13 -3.66 -5.06
CA PHE A 20 2.04 -2.72 -4.87
C PHE A 20 1.68 -2.60 -3.38
N VAL A 21 1.65 -1.39 -2.85
CA VAL A 21 1.11 -1.07 -1.53
C VAL A 21 -0.38 -0.77 -1.69
N ALA A 22 -1.18 -1.78 -1.36
CA ALA A 22 -2.65 -1.67 -1.40
C ALA A 22 -3.22 -1.39 -0.01
N GLY A 23 -4.43 -0.88 0.04
CA GLY A 23 -5.13 -0.62 1.28
C GLY A 23 -6.46 -1.34 1.39
N THR A 24 -6.90 -1.61 2.63
CA THR A 24 -8.28 -2.04 2.89
C THR A 24 -9.25 -0.87 2.85
N ASP A 25 -8.76 0.39 2.91
CA ASP A 25 -9.57 1.61 2.94
C ASP A 25 -8.69 2.85 2.65
N THR A 26 -9.31 4.04 2.69
CA THR A 26 -8.62 5.34 2.67
C THR A 26 -8.18 5.72 4.09
N GLY A 27 -7.08 6.49 4.22
CA GLY A 27 -6.60 7.02 5.51
C GLY A 27 -6.08 5.97 6.49
N ILE A 28 -5.72 4.78 6.03
CA ILE A 28 -5.25 3.65 6.88
C ILE A 28 -3.73 3.60 7.05
N GLY A 29 -2.99 4.56 6.46
CA GLY A 29 -1.55 4.67 6.60
C GLY A 29 -0.73 4.06 5.46
N LYS A 30 -1.27 3.94 4.23
CA LYS A 30 -0.49 3.48 3.06
C LYS A 30 0.76 4.32 2.85
N SER A 31 0.59 5.65 2.76
CA SER A 31 1.68 6.59 2.49
C SER A 31 2.71 6.61 3.63
N LEU A 32 2.27 6.40 4.90
CA LEU A 32 3.19 6.21 6.02
C LEU A 32 4.03 4.94 5.86
N VAL A 33 3.40 3.82 5.51
CA VAL A 33 4.11 2.54 5.25
C VAL A 33 5.06 2.70 4.07
N SER A 34 4.63 3.34 2.98
CA SER A 34 5.48 3.64 1.82
C SER A 34 6.69 4.49 2.21
N ALA A 35 6.51 5.54 3.01
CA ALA A 35 7.60 6.38 3.50
C ALA A 35 8.60 5.60 4.37
N MET A 36 8.12 4.72 5.25
CA MET A 36 8.99 3.84 6.05
C MET A 36 9.81 2.88 5.17
N LEU A 37 9.18 2.30 4.16
CA LEU A 37 9.86 1.44 3.22
C LEU A 37 10.89 2.22 2.39
N MET A 38 10.55 3.43 1.92
CA MET A 38 11.47 4.32 1.21
C MET A 38 12.67 4.72 2.05
N SER A 39 12.49 4.96 3.37
CA SER A 39 13.60 5.27 4.30
C SER A 39 14.52 4.06 4.53
N SER A 40 14.00 2.84 4.42
CA SER A 40 14.71 1.61 4.79
C SER A 40 15.28 0.85 3.60
N LEU A 41 14.73 1.06 2.40
CA LEU A 41 15.08 0.35 1.17
C LEU A 41 15.73 1.31 0.17
N ASP A 42 16.59 0.77 -0.69
CA ASP A 42 16.96 1.45 -1.92
C ASP A 42 15.83 1.28 -2.93
N ALA A 43 14.85 2.18 -2.88
CA ALA A 43 13.61 2.07 -3.65
C ALA A 43 13.27 3.37 -4.40
N THR A 44 12.50 3.21 -5.47
CA THR A 44 11.80 4.27 -6.19
C THR A 44 10.31 4.16 -5.87
N TYR A 45 9.64 5.29 -5.66
CA TYR A 45 8.21 5.36 -5.36
C TYR A 45 7.42 5.91 -6.54
N TRP A 46 6.28 5.32 -6.81
CA TRP A 46 5.32 5.79 -7.79
C TRP A 46 3.88 5.64 -7.27
N LYS A 47 3.13 6.73 -7.31
CA LYS A 47 1.70 6.76 -7.08
C LYS A 47 0.98 7.01 -8.40
N PRO A 48 0.40 5.98 -9.04
CA PRO A 48 -0.20 6.13 -10.39
C PRO A 48 -1.29 7.18 -10.47
N ILE A 49 -2.11 7.31 -9.41
CA ILE A 49 -3.25 8.22 -9.34
C ILE A 49 -3.22 8.97 -8.00
N GLN A 50 -3.18 10.30 -8.07
CA GLN A 50 -3.43 11.20 -6.95
C GLN A 50 -4.77 11.88 -7.14
N SER A 51 -5.65 11.85 -6.12
CA SER A 51 -6.89 12.62 -6.05
C SER A 51 -6.83 13.58 -4.87
N GLY A 52 -7.21 14.85 -5.10
CA GLY A 52 -7.04 15.93 -4.15
C GLY A 52 -5.64 16.56 -4.27
N LEU A 53 -5.59 17.82 -4.66
CA LEU A 53 -4.35 18.58 -4.88
C LEU A 53 -4.29 19.86 -4.04
N ASP A 54 -5.32 20.14 -3.25
CA ASP A 54 -5.38 21.33 -2.39
C ASP A 54 -4.52 21.21 -1.13
N GLU A 55 -4.17 19.98 -0.76
CA GLU A 55 -3.33 19.66 0.40
C GLU A 55 -2.07 18.90 -0.06
N GLU A 56 -1.18 18.58 0.89
CA GLU A 56 0.01 17.77 0.63
C GLU A 56 -0.39 16.43 -0.01
N THR A 57 0.16 16.15 -1.19
CA THR A 57 -0.08 14.88 -1.89
C THR A 57 0.64 13.72 -1.20
N ASP A 58 0.22 12.47 -1.50
CA ASP A 58 0.89 11.30 -0.94
C ASP A 58 2.38 11.22 -1.37
N SER A 59 2.70 11.60 -2.62
CA SER A 59 4.08 11.64 -3.11
C SER A 59 4.94 12.65 -2.35
N GLU A 60 4.42 13.86 -2.12
CA GLU A 60 5.09 14.90 -1.33
C GLU A 60 5.27 14.46 0.13
N PHE A 61 4.23 13.85 0.73
CA PHE A 61 4.30 13.28 2.07
C PHE A 61 5.39 12.20 2.15
N VAL A 62 5.38 11.23 1.23
CA VAL A 62 6.37 10.13 1.21
C VAL A 62 7.77 10.69 1.08
N GLN A 63 7.99 11.62 0.16
CA GLN A 63 9.28 12.28 -0.05
C GLN A 63 9.77 12.98 1.21
N ARG A 64 8.93 13.86 1.77
CA ARG A 64 9.27 14.65 2.96
C ARG A 64 9.58 13.77 4.16
N VAL A 65 8.77 12.75 4.40
CA VAL A 65 8.91 11.87 5.58
C VAL A 65 10.08 10.90 5.44
N SER A 66 10.32 10.38 4.24
CA SER A 66 11.44 9.47 4.01
C SER A 66 12.77 10.15 3.76
N GLU A 67 12.78 11.48 3.56
CA GLU A 67 13.99 12.28 3.28
C GLU A 67 14.78 11.74 2.07
N VAL A 68 14.08 11.19 1.07
CA VAL A 68 14.73 10.70 -0.15
C VAL A 68 14.90 11.81 -1.17
N ASP A 69 15.84 11.60 -2.10
CA ASP A 69 16.08 12.49 -3.23
C ASP A 69 14.87 12.50 -4.17
N ASP A 70 14.57 13.66 -4.79
CA ASP A 70 13.47 13.86 -5.75
C ASP A 70 13.51 12.84 -6.89
N SER A 71 14.70 12.44 -7.32
CA SER A 71 14.88 11.44 -8.39
C SER A 71 14.33 10.05 -8.06
N LYS A 72 14.01 9.80 -6.77
CA LYS A 72 13.38 8.54 -6.31
C LYS A 72 11.85 8.60 -6.28
N ILE A 73 11.25 9.76 -6.54
CA ILE A 73 9.80 9.96 -6.62
C ILE A 73 9.43 10.12 -8.09
N ILE A 74 8.59 9.22 -8.58
CA ILE A 74 8.09 9.30 -9.96
C ILE A 74 6.77 10.05 -9.95
N GLU A 75 6.62 11.00 -10.89
CA GLU A 75 5.40 11.78 -11.05
C GLU A 75 4.19 10.89 -11.30
N GLU A 76 3.05 11.26 -10.73
CA GLU A 76 1.77 10.56 -10.90
C GLU A 76 1.32 10.60 -12.36
N ARG A 77 0.78 9.50 -12.85
CA ARG A 77 0.20 9.46 -14.20
C ARG A 77 -1.06 10.31 -14.29
N TRP A 78 -1.85 10.34 -13.22
CA TRP A 78 -3.06 11.13 -13.10
C TRP A 78 -3.04 11.95 -11.82
N ARG A 79 -3.15 13.26 -11.96
CA ARG A 79 -3.29 14.24 -10.88
C ARG A 79 -4.67 14.85 -11.00
N LEU A 80 -5.58 14.51 -10.08
CA LEU A 80 -6.99 14.87 -10.10
C LEU A 80 -7.27 15.88 -8.99
N THR A 81 -8.06 16.92 -9.32
CA THR A 81 -8.24 18.07 -8.42
C THR A 81 -9.05 17.75 -7.17
N ALA A 82 -10.15 17.02 -7.29
CA ALA A 82 -11.05 16.76 -6.17
C ALA A 82 -10.57 15.60 -5.27
N PRO A 83 -10.66 15.72 -3.91
CA PRO A 83 -10.28 14.69 -2.97
C PRO A 83 -11.36 13.59 -2.86
N MET A 84 -11.60 12.91 -3.95
CA MET A 84 -12.63 11.89 -4.14
C MET A 84 -12.03 10.60 -4.71
N SER A 85 -12.88 9.58 -4.92
CA SER A 85 -12.45 8.41 -5.68
C SER A 85 -12.03 8.81 -7.10
N PRO A 86 -11.01 8.13 -7.69
CA PRO A 86 -10.45 8.53 -8.98
C PRO A 86 -11.49 8.75 -10.09
N HIS A 87 -12.47 7.84 -10.23
CA HIS A 87 -13.52 7.99 -11.25
C HIS A 87 -14.34 9.29 -11.10
N ALA A 88 -14.73 9.62 -9.85
CA ALA A 88 -15.54 10.80 -9.57
C ALA A 88 -14.73 12.09 -9.74
N SER A 89 -13.46 12.09 -9.35
CA SER A 89 -12.57 13.23 -9.56
C SER A 89 -12.26 13.43 -11.05
N ALA A 90 -12.06 12.34 -11.80
CA ALA A 90 -11.85 12.38 -13.24
C ALA A 90 -13.07 12.96 -13.98
N ASP A 91 -14.30 12.61 -13.55
CA ASP A 91 -15.53 13.18 -14.11
C ASP A 91 -15.59 14.72 -13.88
N ILE A 92 -15.18 15.20 -12.69
CA ILE A 92 -15.10 16.64 -12.39
C ILE A 92 -14.06 17.33 -13.28
N ASP A 93 -12.90 16.73 -13.45
CA ASP A 93 -11.80 17.27 -14.25
C ASP A 93 -12.02 17.12 -15.77
N GLY A 94 -13.08 16.41 -16.19
CA GLY A 94 -13.38 16.17 -17.60
C GLY A 94 -12.38 15.26 -18.30
N VAL A 95 -11.71 14.35 -17.56
CA VAL A 95 -10.73 13.42 -18.08
C VAL A 95 -11.20 11.97 -17.99
N SER A 96 -10.61 11.08 -18.78
CA SER A 96 -10.96 9.68 -18.82
C SER A 96 -9.74 8.82 -18.53
N ILE A 97 -9.81 8.04 -17.46
CA ILE A 97 -8.72 7.15 -17.02
C ILE A 97 -8.92 5.77 -17.63
N GLY A 98 -7.91 5.25 -18.35
CA GLY A 98 -7.90 3.89 -18.88
C GLY A 98 -6.84 3.03 -18.23
N LEU A 99 -7.05 1.70 -18.13
CA LEU A 99 -6.01 0.79 -17.62
C LEU A 99 -4.72 0.85 -18.48
N ASN A 100 -4.85 1.05 -19.77
CA ASN A 100 -3.72 1.16 -20.71
C ASN A 100 -2.86 2.41 -20.51
N ASP A 101 -3.32 3.39 -19.73
CA ASP A 101 -2.54 4.57 -19.36
C ASP A 101 -1.43 4.24 -18.36
N PHE A 102 -1.55 3.10 -17.68
CA PHE A 102 -0.62 2.70 -16.64
C PHE A 102 0.38 1.69 -17.17
N ARG A 103 1.62 2.10 -17.18
CA ARG A 103 2.78 1.26 -17.47
C ARG A 103 3.81 1.47 -16.38
N LEU A 104 4.41 0.40 -15.90
CA LEU A 104 5.47 0.51 -14.88
C LEU A 104 6.61 1.38 -15.41
N PRO A 105 6.96 2.44 -14.67
CA PRO A 105 8.08 3.30 -15.03
C PRO A 105 9.42 2.54 -14.99
N GLN A 106 10.42 3.05 -15.71
CA GLN A 106 11.78 2.56 -15.58
C GLN A 106 12.38 3.07 -14.26
N PHE A 107 13.16 2.23 -13.59
CA PHE A 107 13.85 2.60 -12.35
C PHE A 107 15.21 1.88 -12.26
N THR A 108 16.13 2.45 -11.48
CA THR A 108 17.49 1.95 -11.31
C THR A 108 17.80 1.46 -9.90
N THR A 109 16.92 1.72 -8.95
CA THR A 109 17.01 1.26 -7.57
C THR A 109 16.76 -0.25 -7.46
N ARG A 110 17.01 -0.82 -6.28
CA ARG A 110 16.78 -2.25 -6.05
C ARG A 110 15.29 -2.62 -6.02
N HIS A 111 14.46 -1.68 -5.58
CA HIS A 111 13.02 -1.89 -5.44
C HIS A 111 12.22 -0.77 -6.10
N MET A 112 10.96 -1.09 -6.50
CA MET A 112 9.94 -0.11 -6.85
C MET A 112 8.71 -0.34 -6.00
N ILE A 113 8.24 0.73 -5.37
CA ILE A 113 7.02 0.78 -4.57
C ILE A 113 5.95 1.49 -5.39
N VAL A 114 4.85 0.80 -5.70
CA VAL A 114 3.68 1.38 -6.35
C VAL A 114 2.57 1.53 -5.33
N GLU A 115 2.05 2.72 -5.10
CA GLU A 115 1.00 2.94 -4.08
C GLU A 115 -0.36 3.20 -4.73
N GLY A 116 -1.37 2.46 -4.26
CA GLY A 116 -2.76 2.62 -4.72
C GLY A 116 -3.51 3.77 -4.02
N ALA A 117 -4.63 4.16 -4.61
CA ALA A 117 -5.58 5.13 -4.05
C ALA A 117 -6.77 4.41 -3.41
N GLY A 118 -7.05 4.69 -2.13
CA GLY A 118 -8.16 4.08 -1.39
C GLY A 118 -8.01 2.57 -1.14
N GLY A 119 -9.14 1.87 -1.17
CA GLY A 119 -9.21 0.41 -1.02
C GLY A 119 -9.26 -0.32 -2.38
N LEU A 120 -9.22 -1.66 -2.35
CA LEU A 120 -9.12 -2.51 -3.56
C LEU A 120 -10.26 -2.31 -4.56
N LEU A 121 -11.48 -2.11 -4.09
CA LEU A 121 -12.65 -1.97 -4.95
C LEU A 121 -13.04 -0.51 -5.22
N VAL A 122 -12.15 0.45 -4.89
CA VAL A 122 -12.34 1.85 -5.26
C VAL A 122 -12.28 1.97 -6.79
N PRO A 123 -13.32 2.54 -7.44
CA PRO A 123 -13.33 2.70 -8.89
C PRO A 123 -12.28 3.70 -9.36
N ILE A 124 -11.48 3.31 -10.35
CA ILE A 124 -10.58 4.21 -11.09
C ILE A 124 -11.26 4.85 -12.29
N ASN A 125 -12.23 4.16 -12.84
CA ASN A 125 -13.20 4.62 -13.83
C ASN A 125 -14.52 3.84 -13.69
N TRP A 126 -15.49 4.03 -14.57
CA TRP A 126 -16.79 3.33 -14.53
C TRP A 126 -16.75 1.84 -14.89
N GLN A 127 -15.61 1.27 -15.22
CA GLN A 127 -15.42 -0.12 -15.65
C GLN A 127 -14.41 -0.88 -14.79
N HIS A 128 -13.46 -0.16 -14.17
CA HIS A 128 -12.32 -0.78 -13.49
C HIS A 128 -12.13 -0.20 -12.10
N THR A 129 -11.64 -1.04 -11.22
CA THR A 129 -11.31 -0.73 -9.83
C THR A 129 -9.79 -0.69 -9.62
N MET A 130 -9.34 -0.33 -8.43
CA MET A 130 -7.94 -0.43 -8.03
C MET A 130 -7.42 -1.88 -8.10
N LEU A 131 -8.29 -2.87 -7.86
CA LEU A 131 -7.94 -4.29 -7.99
C LEU A 131 -7.60 -4.66 -9.45
N ASP A 132 -8.34 -4.11 -10.42
CA ASP A 132 -8.06 -4.30 -11.84
C ASP A 132 -6.73 -3.65 -12.26
N LEU A 133 -6.37 -2.51 -11.65
CA LEU A 133 -5.07 -1.87 -11.86
C LEU A 133 -3.93 -2.74 -11.31
N ILE A 134 -4.09 -3.32 -10.11
CA ILE A 134 -3.08 -4.22 -9.53
C ILE A 134 -2.86 -5.44 -10.43
N ASP A 135 -3.94 -6.05 -10.89
CA ASP A 135 -3.91 -7.19 -11.81
C ASP A 135 -3.24 -6.84 -13.14
N HIS A 136 -3.62 -5.69 -13.73
CA HIS A 136 -3.02 -5.16 -14.97
C HIS A 136 -1.51 -4.93 -14.86
N LEU A 137 -1.03 -4.43 -13.72
CA LEU A 137 0.40 -4.21 -13.47
C LEU A 137 1.15 -5.49 -13.11
N GLY A 138 0.45 -6.57 -12.76
CA GLY A 138 1.04 -7.87 -12.44
C GLY A 138 1.94 -7.87 -11.21
N LEU A 139 1.65 -7.02 -10.22
CA LEU A 139 2.51 -6.83 -9.05
C LEU A 139 2.04 -7.63 -7.84
N PRO A 140 2.96 -8.24 -7.06
CA PRO A 140 2.64 -8.75 -5.74
C PRO A 140 2.27 -7.61 -4.78
N VAL A 141 1.42 -7.91 -3.81
CA VAL A 141 0.80 -6.91 -2.92
C VAL A 141 1.34 -6.99 -1.50
N LEU A 142 1.67 -5.83 -0.94
CA LEU A 142 1.73 -5.56 0.49
C LEU A 142 0.42 -4.89 0.87
N LEU A 143 -0.41 -5.57 1.67
CA LEU A 143 -1.71 -5.03 2.06
C LEU A 143 -1.57 -4.24 3.37
N VAL A 144 -2.00 -2.99 3.38
CA VAL A 144 -2.07 -2.16 4.57
C VAL A 144 -3.51 -2.12 5.09
N ALA A 145 -3.67 -2.30 6.40
CA ALA A 145 -4.95 -2.25 7.08
C ALA A 145 -4.82 -1.49 8.41
N LYS A 146 -5.90 -0.92 8.91
CA LYS A 146 -5.90 -0.36 10.26
C LYS A 146 -5.87 -1.49 11.30
N SER A 147 -5.30 -1.26 12.46
CA SER A 147 -5.24 -2.27 13.53
C SER A 147 -6.51 -2.35 14.39
N GLY A 148 -7.38 -1.34 14.34
CA GLY A 148 -8.56 -1.20 15.21
C GLY A 148 -9.77 -2.06 14.83
N LEU A 149 -10.89 -1.80 15.52
CA LEU A 149 -12.16 -2.51 15.30
C LEU A 149 -12.61 -2.46 13.83
N GLY A 150 -13.10 -3.59 13.32
CA GLY A 150 -13.52 -3.80 11.93
C GLY A 150 -12.39 -4.31 11.02
N THR A 151 -11.12 -4.29 11.46
CA THR A 151 -9.99 -4.71 10.63
C THR A 151 -10.10 -6.16 10.16
N LEU A 152 -10.58 -7.08 11.01
CA LEU A 152 -10.68 -8.50 10.66
C LEU A 152 -11.52 -8.69 9.40
N ASN A 153 -12.73 -8.12 9.38
CA ASN A 153 -13.63 -8.23 8.24
C ASN A 153 -13.02 -7.58 6.97
N HIS A 154 -12.54 -6.33 7.06
CA HIS A 154 -12.03 -5.60 5.90
C HIS A 154 -10.77 -6.26 5.35
N THR A 155 -9.87 -6.72 6.22
CA THR A 155 -8.63 -7.38 5.79
C THR A 155 -8.91 -8.74 5.13
N LEU A 156 -9.77 -9.57 5.72
CA LEU A 156 -10.08 -10.89 5.16
C LEU A 156 -10.86 -10.79 3.85
N LEU A 157 -11.78 -9.81 3.70
CA LEU A 157 -12.44 -9.53 2.43
C LEU A 157 -11.45 -9.07 1.36
N SER A 158 -10.49 -8.20 1.72
CA SER A 158 -9.45 -7.74 0.81
C SER A 158 -8.52 -8.87 0.37
N LEU A 159 -8.10 -9.73 1.31
CA LEU A 159 -7.30 -10.91 1.01
C LEU A 159 -8.04 -11.88 0.08
N LYS A 160 -9.34 -12.08 0.34
CA LYS A 160 -10.17 -12.91 -0.54
C LYS A 160 -10.23 -12.33 -1.95
N ALA A 161 -10.49 -11.04 -2.10
CA ALA A 161 -10.57 -10.40 -3.41
C ALA A 161 -9.25 -10.53 -4.21
N LEU A 162 -8.09 -10.36 -3.54
CA LEU A 162 -6.77 -10.55 -4.16
C LEU A 162 -6.54 -12.02 -4.58
N ARG A 163 -6.89 -12.96 -3.72
CA ARG A 163 -6.75 -14.40 -3.99
C ARG A 163 -7.64 -14.88 -5.13
N ASP A 164 -8.88 -14.39 -5.21
CA ASP A 164 -9.82 -14.72 -6.28
C ASP A 164 -9.29 -14.29 -7.67
N ARG A 165 -8.36 -13.31 -7.73
CA ARG A 165 -7.62 -12.88 -8.91
C ARG A 165 -6.22 -13.50 -9.03
N SER A 166 -5.88 -14.46 -8.16
CA SER A 166 -4.54 -15.09 -8.12
C SER A 166 -3.40 -14.09 -7.89
N ILE A 167 -3.69 -12.93 -7.29
CA ILE A 167 -2.69 -11.90 -6.96
C ILE A 167 -1.96 -12.32 -5.68
N THR A 168 -0.64 -12.42 -5.77
CA THR A 168 0.22 -12.78 -4.63
C THR A 168 0.21 -11.68 -3.59
N VAL A 169 -0.12 -12.04 -2.34
CA VAL A 169 0.05 -11.17 -1.17
C VAL A 169 1.24 -11.67 -0.36
N PHE A 170 2.30 -10.89 -0.24
CA PHE A 170 3.51 -11.31 0.50
C PHE A 170 3.54 -10.84 1.96
N GLY A 171 2.57 -10.02 2.39
CA GLY A 171 2.41 -9.60 3.77
C GLY A 171 1.23 -8.65 3.99
N VAL A 172 0.84 -8.53 5.26
CA VAL A 172 -0.11 -7.50 5.73
C VAL A 172 0.57 -6.65 6.77
N ILE A 173 0.40 -5.33 6.69
CA ILE A 173 0.82 -4.39 7.73
C ILE A 173 -0.42 -3.81 8.40
N LEU A 174 -0.53 -4.01 9.70
CA LEU A 174 -1.52 -3.35 10.55
C LEU A 174 -0.94 -2.02 11.05
N SER A 175 -1.58 -0.92 10.67
CA SER A 175 -1.18 0.43 11.06
C SER A 175 -2.07 0.94 12.19
N GLY A 176 -1.46 1.42 13.27
CA GLY A 176 -2.13 1.99 14.43
C GLY A 176 -1.76 1.30 15.74
N THR A 177 -2.65 1.36 16.73
CA THR A 177 -2.42 0.76 18.05
C THR A 177 -2.28 -0.76 17.94
N TYR A 178 -1.30 -1.34 18.64
CA TYR A 178 -1.09 -2.78 18.65
C TYR A 178 -2.28 -3.54 19.25
N HIS A 179 -2.71 -4.60 18.55
CA HIS A 179 -3.80 -5.48 18.97
C HIS A 179 -3.44 -6.94 18.71
N ASP A 180 -2.81 -7.59 19.69
CA ASP A 180 -2.34 -8.98 19.57
C ASP A 180 -3.43 -9.94 19.09
N SER A 181 -4.66 -9.82 19.60
CA SER A 181 -5.78 -10.70 19.20
C SER A 181 -6.15 -10.52 17.72
N ASN A 182 -6.15 -9.28 17.19
CA ASN A 182 -6.43 -9.03 15.77
C ASN A 182 -5.31 -9.60 14.90
N ARG A 183 -4.06 -9.37 15.29
CA ARG A 183 -2.90 -9.91 14.57
C ARG A 183 -2.94 -11.43 14.51
N GLU A 184 -3.16 -12.11 15.63
CA GLU A 184 -3.21 -13.58 15.68
C GLU A 184 -4.38 -14.13 14.88
N THR A 185 -5.57 -13.51 14.96
CA THR A 185 -6.74 -13.90 14.18
C THR A 185 -6.47 -13.75 12.69
N LEU A 186 -5.91 -12.61 12.25
CA LEU A 186 -5.57 -12.40 10.83
C LEU A 186 -4.47 -13.35 10.36
N ARG A 187 -3.49 -13.66 11.21
CA ARG A 187 -2.46 -14.65 10.89
C ARG A 187 -3.05 -16.04 10.68
N HIS A 188 -4.02 -16.42 11.52
CA HIS A 188 -4.70 -17.71 11.42
C HIS A 188 -5.58 -17.82 10.17
N PHE A 189 -6.52 -16.89 9.99
CA PHE A 189 -7.47 -16.92 8.86
C PHE A 189 -6.87 -16.43 7.54
N GLY A 190 -5.88 -15.54 7.61
CA GLY A 190 -5.18 -14.99 6.46
C GLY A 190 -4.08 -15.92 5.92
N GLU A 191 -3.57 -16.86 6.71
CA GLU A 191 -2.50 -17.81 6.33
C GLU A 191 -1.25 -17.10 5.75
N LEU A 192 -0.88 -15.95 6.33
CA LEU A 192 0.26 -15.17 5.88
C LEU A 192 0.89 -14.35 7.03
N SER A 193 2.05 -13.75 6.77
CA SER A 193 2.75 -12.93 7.74
C SER A 193 2.02 -11.61 7.98
N ILE A 194 1.76 -11.29 9.25
CA ILE A 194 1.14 -10.05 9.70
C ILE A 194 2.18 -9.27 10.50
N TYR A 195 2.39 -8.03 10.11
CA TYR A 195 3.29 -7.07 10.76
C TYR A 195 2.48 -5.93 11.35
N GLU A 196 3.02 -5.25 12.34
CA GLU A 196 2.34 -4.12 12.99
C GLU A 196 3.26 -2.92 13.01
N VAL A 197 2.70 -1.76 12.63
CA VAL A 197 3.34 -0.46 12.73
C VAL A 197 2.51 0.40 13.66
N GLY A 198 3.10 0.76 14.81
CA GLY A 198 2.45 1.63 15.78
C GLY A 198 2.33 3.08 15.30
N HIS A 199 1.70 3.92 16.10
CA HIS A 199 1.70 5.35 15.86
C HIS A 199 3.14 5.88 15.97
N LEU A 200 3.69 6.36 14.85
CA LEU A 200 5.03 6.94 14.82
C LEU A 200 4.95 8.40 15.21
N ILE A 201 5.81 8.81 16.15
CA ILE A 201 6.00 10.22 16.53
C ILE A 201 6.98 10.88 15.55
N SER A 202 7.94 10.12 15.01
CA SER A 202 8.86 10.52 13.96
C SER A 202 9.42 9.31 13.23
N ILE A 203 9.82 9.48 11.97
CA ILE A 203 10.61 8.52 11.21
C ILE A 203 12.02 9.07 11.16
N ASN A 204 12.97 8.39 11.80
CA ASN A 204 14.39 8.74 11.75
C ASN A 204 15.17 7.65 11.00
N ARG A 205 16.01 8.04 10.04
CA ARG A 205 17.04 7.14 9.50
C ARG A 205 18.04 6.81 10.62
N LYS A 206 18.28 5.53 10.85
CA LYS A 206 19.42 5.04 11.65
C LYS A 206 20.53 4.59 10.74
#